data_b4fdd9c99c9f352b6c2ac44108fcc0b1
#
_entry.id   b4fdd9c99c9f352b6c2ac44108fcc0b1
#
_cell.length_a   1.000
_cell.length_b   1.000
_cell.length_c   1.000
_cell.angle_alpha   90.00
_cell.angle_beta   90.00
_cell.angle_gamma   90.00
#
_symmetry.space_group_name_H-M   'P 1'
#
loop_
_entity.id
_entity.type
_entity.pdbx_description
1 polymer ?
#
loop_
_entity_poly.entity_id
_entity_poly.type
_entity_poly.pdbx_seq_one_letter_code
_entity_poly.pdbx_strand_id
1 'polypeptide(L)'
;MKQILLILTAFFISCSTTQQATVTSRKTIANGVDIIEANYTVTKDGESLPTRLFIMDVTLSDKVTILATAAMDSNSSIKATVEEKTAIAPISKQLEAMQSNRQNISVLGGVNSDFYHIKKSNMVRGAMYRGGECLKGELDGGENLFLVFKDGSAHCMTAEEYSAVDKSLIAEAVSGRQMLLNDGVAQSEDRHLEPRTAIGVTKNGKRVFILVGDGRRKEYSNGLSYADMIQIFKKLGAYDAINLDGGGSSSFCLSSGNGKFAPINRPSDRAGERFVPNGLVVVVLQ
;
A
#
# COMPACT_ATOMS: atom_id res chain seq x y z
N MET A 1 -69.12 3.79 19.07
CA MET A 1 -68.03 2.85 18.80
C MET A 1 -67.15 3.40 17.72
N LYS A 2 -65.98 3.91 18.10
CA LYS A 2 -64.99 4.45 17.12
C LYS A 2 -64.00 3.32 16.82
N GLN A 3 -63.96 2.89 15.58
CA GLN A 3 -62.94 1.96 15.10
C GLN A 3 -61.62 2.72 14.92
N ILE A 4 -60.57 2.26 15.63
CA ILE A 4 -59.19 2.73 15.46
C ILE A 4 -58.57 1.90 14.36
N LEU A 5 -58.26 2.52 13.23
CA LEU A 5 -57.54 1.92 12.12
C LEU A 5 -56.05 1.94 12.46
N LEU A 6 -55.48 0.78 12.76
CA LEU A 6 -54.05 0.61 12.99
C LEU A 6 -53.34 0.54 11.62
N ILE A 7 -52.65 1.60 11.23
CA ILE A 7 -51.79 1.61 10.07
C ILE A 7 -50.47 0.97 10.48
N LEU A 8 -50.23 -0.28 10.05
CA LEU A 8 -48.91 -0.93 10.15
C LEU A 8 -48.01 -0.33 9.09
N THR A 9 -47.16 0.63 9.44
CA THR A 9 -46.04 1.06 8.65
C THR A 9 -44.96 0.00 8.72
N ALA A 10 -44.86 -0.82 7.67
CA ALA A 10 -43.74 -1.74 7.49
C ALA A 10 -42.48 -0.91 7.25
N PHE A 11 -41.64 -0.78 8.27
CA PHE A 11 -40.27 -0.31 8.11
C PHE A 11 -39.50 -1.38 7.33
N PHE A 12 -39.24 -1.14 6.05
CA PHE A 12 -38.19 -1.85 5.32
C PHE A 12 -36.85 -1.48 5.94
N ILE A 13 -36.37 -2.31 6.87
CA ILE A 13 -34.99 -2.26 7.28
C ILE A 13 -34.18 -2.83 6.11
N SER A 14 -33.65 -1.94 5.29
CA SER A 14 -32.59 -2.28 4.36
C SER A 14 -31.40 -2.75 5.19
N CYS A 15 -31.26 -4.05 5.34
CA CYS A 15 -30.09 -4.67 5.95
C CYS A 15 -28.94 -4.59 4.92
N SER A 16 -28.32 -3.40 4.79
CA SER A 16 -27.01 -3.29 4.22
C SER A 16 -26.04 -3.94 5.21
N THR A 17 -25.64 -5.18 4.92
CA THR A 17 -24.50 -5.82 5.60
C THR A 17 -23.27 -4.98 5.27
N THR A 18 -23.01 -3.98 6.11
CA THR A 18 -21.79 -3.17 6.04
C THR A 18 -20.63 -4.13 6.31
N GLN A 19 -19.85 -4.43 5.28
CA GLN A 19 -18.59 -5.16 5.40
C GLN A 19 -17.75 -4.48 6.47
N GLN A 20 -17.44 -5.18 7.54
CA GLN A 20 -16.74 -4.62 8.69
C GLN A 20 -15.45 -5.38 8.94
N ALA A 21 -14.34 -4.64 9.03
CA ALA A 21 -13.09 -5.19 9.49
C ALA A 21 -13.16 -5.43 11.01
N THR A 22 -12.78 -6.64 11.45
CA THR A 22 -12.59 -6.95 12.86
C THR A 22 -11.10 -6.95 13.15
N VAL A 23 -10.64 -5.96 13.92
CA VAL A 23 -9.25 -5.85 14.35
C VAL A 23 -8.91 -7.03 15.25
N THR A 24 -7.87 -7.78 14.90
CA THR A 24 -7.38 -8.93 15.67
C THR A 24 -6.13 -8.57 16.48
N SER A 25 -5.37 -7.59 16.03
CA SER A 25 -4.16 -7.08 16.69
C SER A 25 -3.96 -5.61 16.36
N ARG A 26 -3.53 -4.82 17.34
CA ARG A 26 -3.00 -3.47 17.14
C ARG A 26 -1.78 -3.29 18.02
N LYS A 27 -0.65 -2.89 17.41
CA LYS A 27 0.62 -2.71 18.10
C LYS A 27 1.28 -1.40 17.66
N THR A 28 1.54 -0.52 18.60
CA THR A 28 2.40 0.65 18.37
C THR A 28 3.86 0.19 18.34
N ILE A 29 4.56 0.40 17.24
CA ILE A 29 5.95 -0.01 17.03
C ILE A 29 6.93 1.17 17.12
N ALA A 30 6.43 2.39 16.96
CA ALA A 30 7.10 3.66 17.22
C ALA A 30 6.06 4.74 17.50
N ASN A 31 6.48 5.90 18.04
CA ASN A 31 5.56 7.02 18.22
C ASN A 31 4.99 7.45 16.87
N GLY A 32 3.67 7.41 16.73
CA GLY A 32 2.96 7.72 15.50
C GLY A 32 2.94 6.58 14.46
N VAL A 33 3.37 5.34 14.81
CA VAL A 33 3.32 4.19 13.90
C VAL A 33 2.68 2.98 14.56
N ASP A 34 1.48 2.62 14.08
CA ASP A 34 0.74 1.45 14.51
C ASP A 34 0.69 0.39 13.41
N ILE A 35 0.83 -0.87 13.80
CA ILE A 35 0.53 -2.04 12.97
C ILE A 35 -0.82 -2.60 13.39
N ILE A 36 -1.70 -2.79 12.43
CA ILE A 36 -3.04 -3.32 12.64
C ILE A 36 -3.20 -4.57 11.77
N GLU A 37 -3.57 -5.68 12.41
CA GLU A 37 -4.03 -6.87 11.72
C GLU A 37 -5.54 -6.99 11.89
N ALA A 38 -6.25 -7.38 10.84
CA ALA A 38 -7.69 -7.51 10.89
C ALA A 38 -8.20 -8.67 10.02
N ASN A 39 -9.31 -9.25 10.45
CA ASN A 39 -10.15 -10.07 9.59
C ASN A 39 -11.16 -9.19 8.87
N TYR A 40 -11.35 -9.45 7.61
CA TYR A 40 -12.32 -8.77 6.76
C TYR A 40 -13.13 -9.82 6.00
N THR A 41 -14.37 -9.52 5.70
CA THR A 41 -15.23 -10.39 4.90
C THR A 41 -15.48 -9.72 3.56
N VAL A 42 -15.08 -10.38 2.48
CA VAL A 42 -15.42 -9.98 1.11
C VAL A 42 -16.59 -10.78 0.61
N THR A 43 -17.33 -10.24 -0.35
CA THR A 43 -18.45 -10.96 -0.99
C THR A 43 -18.09 -11.25 -2.43
N LYS A 44 -18.19 -12.51 -2.83
CA LYS A 44 -18.01 -12.96 -4.21
C LYS A 44 -19.12 -13.95 -4.57
N ASP A 45 -19.82 -13.69 -5.67
CA ASP A 45 -20.90 -14.55 -6.18
C ASP A 45 -21.98 -14.90 -5.12
N GLY A 46 -22.24 -13.94 -4.19
CA GLY A 46 -23.17 -14.12 -3.07
C GLY A 46 -22.59 -14.85 -1.85
N GLU A 47 -21.37 -15.38 -1.93
CA GLU A 47 -20.67 -16.00 -0.81
C GLU A 47 -19.85 -15.00 -0.01
N SER A 48 -19.86 -15.14 1.32
CA SER A 48 -18.99 -14.40 2.24
C SER A 48 -17.69 -15.15 2.45
N LEU A 49 -16.56 -14.54 2.06
CA LEU A 49 -15.26 -15.18 2.08
C LEU A 49 -14.30 -14.42 3.01
N PRO A 50 -13.42 -15.13 3.75
CA PRO A 50 -12.46 -14.50 4.65
C PRO A 50 -11.35 -13.78 3.87
N THR A 51 -10.88 -12.67 4.44
CA THR A 51 -9.68 -11.96 3.97
C THR A 51 -8.90 -11.42 5.17
N ARG A 52 -7.57 -11.55 5.11
CA ARG A 52 -6.64 -11.02 6.12
C ARG A 52 -6.09 -9.69 5.65
N LEU A 53 -6.14 -8.70 6.53
CA LEU A 53 -5.63 -7.35 6.31
C LEU A 53 -4.46 -7.05 7.23
N PHE A 54 -3.49 -6.35 6.69
CA PHE A 54 -2.34 -5.79 7.39
C PHE A 54 -2.26 -4.31 7.04
N ILE A 55 -2.27 -3.45 8.05
CA ILE A 55 -2.27 -1.99 7.88
C ILE A 55 -1.15 -1.41 8.72
N MET A 56 -0.34 -0.54 8.13
CA MET A 56 0.53 0.37 8.85
C MET A 56 -0.09 1.75 8.81
N ASP A 57 -0.42 2.26 9.98
CA ASP A 57 -1.01 3.58 10.22
C ASP A 57 0.11 4.50 10.69
N VAL A 58 0.49 5.46 9.85
CA VAL A 58 1.68 6.28 10.03
C VAL A 58 1.31 7.75 10.16
N THR A 59 1.66 8.37 11.26
CA THR A 59 1.63 9.82 11.42
C THR A 59 3.01 10.38 11.11
N LEU A 60 3.13 11.13 10.00
CA LEU A 60 4.36 11.76 9.57
C LEU A 60 4.72 12.92 10.51
N SER A 61 6.02 13.07 10.78
CA SER A 61 6.56 14.07 11.67
C SER A 61 8.03 14.36 11.32
N ASP A 62 8.67 15.24 12.04
CA ASP A 62 10.12 15.50 11.89
C ASP A 62 10.99 14.26 12.15
N LYS A 63 10.42 13.23 12.81
CA LYS A 63 11.11 11.99 13.14
C LYS A 63 10.59 10.75 12.38
N VAL A 64 9.38 10.77 11.88
CA VAL A 64 8.79 9.64 11.18
C VAL A 64 8.49 10.02 9.74
N THR A 65 9.08 9.28 8.80
CA THR A 65 8.87 9.52 7.37
C THR A 65 8.77 8.21 6.58
N ILE A 66 8.42 8.33 5.31
CA ILE A 66 8.36 7.24 4.35
C ILE A 66 9.39 7.52 3.26
N LEU A 67 10.22 6.52 2.97
CA LEU A 67 11.24 6.57 1.93
C LEU A 67 10.95 5.50 0.86
N ALA A 68 11.42 5.75 -0.35
CA ALA A 68 11.45 4.73 -1.40
C ALA A 68 12.68 3.84 -1.24
N THR A 69 12.51 2.51 -1.46
CA THR A 69 13.63 1.57 -1.56
C THR A 69 13.99 1.31 -3.02
N ALA A 70 15.16 0.75 -3.25
CA ALA A 70 15.57 0.24 -4.55
C ALA A 70 16.32 -1.08 -4.39
N ALA A 71 15.95 -2.07 -5.20
CA ALA A 71 16.54 -3.41 -5.14
C ALA A 71 18.05 -3.41 -5.42
N MET A 72 18.54 -2.44 -6.19
CA MET A 72 19.98 -2.31 -6.50
C MET A 72 20.86 -2.14 -5.26
N ASP A 73 20.31 -1.66 -4.14
CA ASP A 73 21.04 -1.50 -2.88
C ASP A 73 21.21 -2.83 -2.13
N SER A 74 20.49 -3.87 -2.53
CA SER A 74 20.47 -5.17 -1.87
C SER A 74 21.53 -6.10 -2.45
N ASN A 75 22.36 -6.68 -1.58
CA ASN A 75 23.31 -7.73 -1.97
C ASN A 75 22.63 -9.00 -2.49
N SER A 76 21.34 -9.17 -2.22
CA SER A 76 20.50 -10.26 -2.73
C SER A 76 19.79 -9.93 -4.03
N SER A 77 20.08 -8.77 -4.64
CA SER A 77 19.46 -8.38 -5.91
C SER A 77 19.89 -9.31 -7.03
N ILE A 78 18.95 -9.73 -7.84
CA ILE A 78 19.25 -10.35 -9.13
C ILE A 78 19.60 -9.21 -10.10
N LYS A 79 20.90 -9.05 -10.38
CA LYS A 79 21.34 -8.22 -11.50
C LYS A 79 21.10 -9.02 -12.77
N ALA A 80 20.32 -8.46 -13.68
CA ALA A 80 20.16 -9.12 -14.96
C ALA A 80 21.49 -9.09 -15.73
N THR A 81 21.80 -10.19 -16.37
CA THR A 81 23.02 -10.37 -17.19
C THR A 81 23.01 -9.63 -18.51
N VAL A 82 21.92 -8.93 -18.83
CA VAL A 82 21.73 -8.18 -20.07
C VAL A 82 21.71 -6.69 -19.74
N GLU A 83 22.46 -5.91 -20.46
CA GLU A 83 22.45 -4.45 -20.46
C GLU A 83 21.00 -3.94 -20.39
N GLU A 84 20.72 -2.97 -19.47
CA GLU A 84 19.44 -2.28 -19.28
C GLU A 84 18.38 -2.94 -18.37
N LYS A 85 18.66 -4.02 -17.65
CA LYS A 85 17.67 -4.53 -16.67
C LYS A 85 17.85 -3.94 -15.27
N THR A 86 16.76 -3.45 -14.70
CA THR A 86 16.73 -3.00 -13.31
C THR A 86 16.90 -4.20 -12.37
N ALA A 87 17.66 -4.03 -11.31
CA ALA A 87 17.77 -5.01 -10.25
C ALA A 87 16.42 -5.25 -9.58
N ILE A 88 16.17 -6.48 -9.14
CA ILE A 88 15.01 -6.87 -8.35
C ILE A 88 15.46 -7.65 -7.11
N ALA A 89 14.77 -7.47 -5.98
CA ALA A 89 15.04 -8.16 -4.72
C ALA A 89 13.76 -8.29 -3.89
N PRO A 90 13.66 -9.24 -2.94
CA PRO A 90 12.58 -9.26 -1.95
C PRO A 90 12.56 -7.98 -1.13
N ILE A 91 11.37 -7.55 -0.70
CA ILE A 91 11.25 -6.34 0.15
C ILE A 91 12.05 -6.49 1.44
N SER A 92 12.01 -7.66 2.10
CA SER A 92 12.82 -7.92 3.29
C SER A 92 14.30 -7.60 3.08
N LYS A 93 14.86 -7.93 1.91
CA LYS A 93 16.27 -7.66 1.59
C LYS A 93 16.55 -6.20 1.26
N GLN A 94 15.60 -5.51 0.65
CA GLN A 94 15.71 -4.07 0.42
C GLN A 94 15.70 -3.29 1.74
N LEU A 95 14.86 -3.70 2.72
CA LEU A 95 14.83 -3.11 4.06
C LEU A 95 16.12 -3.40 4.85
N GLU A 96 16.66 -4.64 4.79
CA GLU A 96 17.96 -5.00 5.39
C GLU A 96 19.09 -4.11 4.83
N ALA A 97 19.13 -3.91 3.52
CA ALA A 97 20.09 -3.05 2.86
C ALA A 97 19.97 -1.58 3.32
N MET A 98 18.74 -1.06 3.38
CA MET A 98 18.51 0.31 3.83
C MET A 98 18.95 0.50 5.29
N GLN A 99 18.61 -0.43 6.19
CA GLN A 99 19.05 -0.38 7.59
C GLN A 99 20.58 -0.42 7.71
N SER A 100 21.25 -1.25 6.90
CA SER A 100 22.71 -1.39 6.94
C SER A 100 23.45 -0.19 6.35
N ASN A 101 22.89 0.43 5.30
CA ASN A 101 23.56 1.49 4.56
C ASN A 101 23.32 2.90 5.14
N ARG A 102 22.40 3.06 6.07
CA ARG A 102 22.03 4.35 6.66
C ARG A 102 22.05 4.29 8.18
N GLN A 103 23.04 4.92 8.81
CA GLN A 103 23.20 4.90 10.27
C GLN A 103 22.27 5.87 11.01
N ASN A 104 21.71 6.86 10.30
CA ASN A 104 20.86 7.90 10.88
C ASN A 104 19.36 7.59 10.83
N ILE A 105 18.98 6.33 10.56
CA ILE A 105 17.59 5.90 10.53
C ILE A 105 17.41 4.57 11.26
N SER A 106 16.20 4.37 11.79
CA SER A 106 15.71 3.06 12.22
C SER A 106 14.58 2.63 11.29
N VAL A 107 14.79 1.55 10.53
CA VAL A 107 13.79 0.98 9.64
C VAL A 107 12.77 0.18 10.46
N LEU A 108 11.49 0.53 10.35
CA LEU A 108 10.40 -0.15 11.07
C LEU A 108 9.81 -1.30 10.24
N GLY A 109 9.58 -1.06 8.97
CA GLY A 109 8.98 -2.02 8.04
C GLY A 109 8.65 -1.36 6.71
N GLY A 110 8.11 -2.16 5.78
CA GLY A 110 7.78 -1.66 4.45
C GLY A 110 7.02 -2.66 3.59
N VAL A 111 6.64 -2.20 2.39
CA VAL A 111 5.86 -2.95 1.42
C VAL A 111 6.44 -2.79 0.01
N ASN A 112 6.04 -3.67 -0.92
CA ASN A 112 6.29 -3.47 -2.35
C ASN A 112 5.50 -2.26 -2.89
N SER A 113 5.95 -1.67 -4.01
CA SER A 113 5.26 -0.51 -4.57
C SER A 113 4.92 -0.63 -6.05
N ASP A 114 5.84 -0.36 -6.94
CA ASP A 114 5.56 -0.11 -8.36
C ASP A 114 5.20 -1.36 -9.14
N PHE A 115 4.26 -1.20 -10.08
CA PHE A 115 4.16 -2.10 -11.23
C PHE A 115 5.42 -1.98 -12.08
N TYR A 116 5.88 -3.10 -12.66
CA TYR A 116 7.11 -3.14 -13.44
C TYR A 116 7.02 -4.11 -14.63
N HIS A 117 7.96 -4.03 -15.55
CA HIS A 117 8.04 -4.89 -16.74
C HIS A 117 8.64 -6.25 -16.40
N ILE A 118 7.81 -7.15 -15.84
CA ILE A 118 8.22 -8.51 -15.44
C ILE A 118 8.86 -9.26 -16.62
N LYS A 119 10.00 -9.93 -16.35
CA LYS A 119 10.76 -10.73 -17.33
C LYS A 119 11.28 -9.95 -18.57
N LYS A 120 11.12 -8.63 -18.57
CA LYS A 120 11.68 -7.72 -19.60
C LYS A 120 12.82 -6.93 -18.97
N SER A 121 12.65 -5.60 -18.87
CA SER A 121 13.64 -4.71 -18.25
C SER A 121 13.66 -4.74 -16.71
N ASN A 122 12.61 -5.28 -16.07
CA ASN A 122 12.31 -5.10 -14.65
C ASN A 122 12.18 -3.62 -14.23
N MET A 123 12.18 -2.68 -15.17
CA MET A 123 12.00 -1.25 -14.91
C MET A 123 10.60 -1.00 -14.36
N VAL A 124 10.50 -0.10 -13.39
CA VAL A 124 9.22 0.43 -12.90
C VAL A 124 8.47 1.14 -14.03
N ARG A 125 7.15 1.09 -14.01
CA ARG A 125 6.32 1.68 -15.07
C ARG A 125 6.12 3.18 -14.89
N GLY A 126 6.11 3.66 -13.66
CA GLY A 126 5.90 5.05 -13.35
C GLY A 126 7.15 5.78 -12.89
N ALA A 127 6.96 7.00 -12.38
CA ALA A 127 8.05 7.81 -11.87
C ALA A 127 8.54 7.28 -10.52
N MET A 128 9.85 7.35 -10.32
CA MET A 128 10.54 6.94 -9.11
C MET A 128 11.54 8.03 -8.68
N TYR A 129 11.37 8.54 -7.47
CA TYR A 129 12.29 9.47 -6.82
C TYR A 129 12.74 8.88 -5.49
N ARG A 130 14.00 9.14 -5.12
CA ARG A 130 14.57 8.68 -3.86
C ARG A 130 15.56 9.69 -3.29
N GLY A 131 15.27 10.22 -2.12
CA GLY A 131 16.11 11.24 -1.48
C GLY A 131 16.24 12.52 -2.31
N GLY A 132 15.24 12.86 -3.11
CA GLY A 132 15.23 14.00 -4.02
C GLY A 132 15.89 13.77 -5.37
N GLU A 133 16.46 12.58 -5.60
CA GLU A 133 17.02 12.18 -6.90
C GLU A 133 15.94 11.52 -7.78
N CYS A 134 15.81 11.96 -9.03
CA CYS A 134 14.93 11.37 -10.02
C CYS A 134 15.62 10.15 -10.67
N LEU A 135 15.18 8.94 -10.32
CA LEU A 135 15.67 7.70 -10.93
C LEU A 135 14.93 7.36 -12.23
N LYS A 136 13.66 7.74 -12.32
CA LYS A 136 12.82 7.72 -13.51
C LYS A 136 11.75 8.80 -13.38
N GLY A 137 11.59 9.68 -14.34
CA GLY A 137 10.61 10.78 -14.32
C GLY A 137 9.37 10.51 -15.14
N GLU A 138 9.45 9.65 -16.17
CA GLU A 138 8.37 9.37 -17.11
C GLU A 138 7.39 8.33 -16.56
N LEU A 139 6.15 8.43 -17.03
CA LEU A 139 5.09 7.45 -16.85
C LEU A 139 4.89 6.68 -18.15
N ASP A 140 4.76 5.35 -18.06
CA ASP A 140 4.49 4.52 -19.26
C ASP A 140 3.03 4.62 -19.73
N GLY A 141 2.16 5.17 -18.90
CA GLY A 141 0.73 5.41 -19.14
C GLY A 141 -0.21 4.64 -18.19
N GLY A 142 -1.12 5.38 -17.59
CA GLY A 142 -2.11 4.87 -16.63
C GLY A 142 -1.59 4.69 -15.21
N GLU A 143 -0.42 5.24 -14.88
CA GLU A 143 0.12 5.28 -13.53
C GLU A 143 -0.37 6.54 -12.79
N ASN A 144 -0.66 6.36 -11.49
CA ASN A 144 -0.83 7.41 -10.49
C ASN A 144 0.28 7.29 -9.46
N LEU A 145 0.52 8.29 -8.65
CA LEU A 145 1.71 8.37 -7.82
C LEU A 145 1.40 8.54 -6.34
N PHE A 146 2.27 8.00 -5.51
CA PHE A 146 2.43 8.41 -4.13
C PHE A 146 3.75 9.17 -4.01
N LEU A 147 3.69 10.36 -3.40
CA LEU A 147 4.83 11.25 -3.22
C LEU A 147 4.97 11.66 -1.76
N VAL A 148 6.21 11.85 -1.34
CA VAL A 148 6.56 12.60 -0.13
C VAL A 148 7.35 13.83 -0.59
N PHE A 149 6.90 15.00 -0.19
CA PHE A 149 7.58 16.26 -0.48
C PHE A 149 8.67 16.56 0.54
N LYS A 150 9.56 17.48 0.21
CA LYS A 150 10.66 17.94 1.09
C LYS A 150 10.17 18.63 2.37
N ASP A 151 8.92 19.11 2.39
CA ASP A 151 8.25 19.64 3.59
C ASP A 151 7.69 18.55 4.52
N GLY A 152 7.89 17.27 4.15
CA GLY A 152 7.43 16.10 4.88
C GLY A 152 5.93 15.82 4.73
N SER A 153 5.22 16.44 3.78
CA SER A 153 3.85 16.08 3.44
C SER A 153 3.81 14.94 2.42
N ALA A 154 2.79 14.08 2.52
CA ALA A 154 2.56 12.99 1.59
C ALA A 154 1.27 13.21 0.79
N HIS A 155 1.27 12.76 -0.48
CA HIS A 155 0.13 12.91 -1.39
C HIS A 155 0.00 11.71 -2.32
N CYS A 156 -1.23 11.32 -2.64
CA CYS A 156 -1.51 10.52 -3.82
C CYS A 156 -1.99 11.46 -4.93
N MET A 157 -1.47 11.29 -6.13
CA MET A 157 -1.73 12.18 -7.26
C MET A 157 -2.01 11.41 -8.53
N THR A 158 -2.86 11.97 -9.38
CA THR A 158 -3.03 11.52 -10.75
C THR A 158 -1.81 11.88 -11.61
N ALA A 159 -1.69 11.26 -12.78
CA ALA A 159 -0.66 11.63 -13.76
C ALA A 159 -0.75 13.11 -14.19
N GLU A 160 -1.97 13.65 -14.28
CA GLU A 160 -2.20 15.06 -14.63
C GLU A 160 -1.67 16.00 -13.55
N GLU A 161 -2.04 15.76 -12.28
CA GLU A 161 -1.55 16.54 -11.14
C GLU A 161 -0.03 16.46 -11.03
N TYR A 162 0.55 15.26 -11.17
CA TYR A 162 2.01 15.08 -11.18
C TYR A 162 2.68 15.89 -12.29
N SER A 163 2.08 16.01 -13.48
CA SER A 163 2.65 16.79 -14.57
C SER A 163 2.85 18.27 -14.19
N ALA A 164 1.98 18.81 -13.34
CA ALA A 164 1.99 20.20 -12.88
C ALA A 164 2.88 20.44 -11.63
N VAL A 165 3.35 19.37 -10.94
CA VAL A 165 4.18 19.49 -9.74
C VAL A 165 5.57 20.02 -10.10
N ASP A 166 6.09 20.94 -9.27
CA ASP A 166 7.52 21.27 -9.28
C ASP A 166 8.32 20.06 -8.77
N LYS A 167 9.01 19.41 -9.70
CA LYS A 167 9.78 18.18 -9.44
C LYS A 167 10.91 18.39 -8.42
N SER A 168 11.38 19.62 -8.26
CA SER A 168 12.43 19.93 -7.28
C SER A 168 11.97 19.81 -5.82
N LEU A 169 10.66 19.81 -5.58
CA LEU A 169 10.05 19.65 -4.25
C LEU A 169 9.89 18.19 -3.82
N ILE A 170 10.00 17.24 -4.76
CA ILE A 170 9.80 15.82 -4.48
C ILE A 170 11.01 15.28 -3.72
N ALA A 171 10.77 14.65 -2.58
CA ALA A 171 11.76 13.88 -1.85
C ALA A 171 11.72 12.40 -2.25
N GLU A 172 10.53 11.81 -2.23
CA GLU A 172 10.29 10.40 -2.56
C GLU A 172 9.09 10.28 -3.49
N ALA A 173 9.15 9.36 -4.44
CA ALA A 173 7.99 9.00 -5.26
C ALA A 173 8.04 7.54 -5.67
N VAL A 174 6.87 6.91 -5.65
CA VAL A 174 6.59 5.61 -6.25
C VAL A 174 5.28 5.67 -7.00
N SER A 175 5.02 4.70 -7.87
CA SER A 175 3.81 4.70 -8.67
C SER A 175 2.94 3.46 -8.44
N GLY A 176 1.64 3.71 -8.51
CA GLY A 176 0.61 2.70 -8.61
C GLY A 176 -0.14 2.83 -9.93
N ARG A 177 -1.31 2.21 -10.03
CA ARG A 177 -2.12 2.30 -11.25
C ARG A 177 -3.50 2.89 -10.98
N GLN A 178 -4.38 2.15 -10.33
CA GLN A 178 -5.74 2.61 -10.08
C GLN A 178 -5.76 3.65 -8.95
N MET A 179 -6.22 4.86 -9.26
CA MET A 179 -6.68 5.78 -8.23
C MET A 179 -7.92 5.17 -7.58
N LEU A 180 -7.88 4.99 -6.26
CA LEU A 180 -8.98 4.44 -5.46
C LEU A 180 -9.88 5.54 -4.91
N LEU A 181 -9.25 6.55 -4.31
CA LEU A 181 -9.89 7.78 -3.84
C LEU A 181 -9.17 8.97 -4.43
N ASN A 182 -9.93 9.95 -4.90
CA ASN A 182 -9.45 11.26 -5.29
C ASN A 182 -10.37 12.32 -4.69
N ASP A 183 -9.84 13.24 -3.89
CA ASP A 183 -10.62 14.23 -3.15
C ASP A 183 -11.75 13.60 -2.29
N GLY A 184 -11.50 12.41 -1.71
CA GLY A 184 -12.49 11.65 -0.95
C GLY A 184 -13.55 10.93 -1.79
N VAL A 185 -13.50 11.09 -3.12
CA VAL A 185 -14.46 10.49 -4.07
C VAL A 185 -13.91 9.14 -4.56
N ALA A 186 -14.76 8.11 -4.53
CA ALA A 186 -14.44 6.78 -5.06
C ALA A 186 -14.23 6.82 -6.58
N GLN A 187 -13.15 6.21 -7.05
CA GLN A 187 -12.75 6.19 -8.46
C GLN A 187 -12.95 4.82 -9.13
N SER A 188 -13.46 3.82 -8.41
CA SER A 188 -13.67 2.48 -8.96
C SER A 188 -14.77 1.73 -8.19
N GLU A 189 -15.51 0.90 -8.92
CA GLU A 189 -16.48 -0.05 -8.38
C GLU A 189 -16.07 -1.51 -8.66
N ASP A 190 -14.85 -1.74 -9.16
CA ASP A 190 -14.36 -3.07 -9.50
C ASP A 190 -14.36 -3.99 -8.29
N ARG A 191 -14.89 -5.21 -8.49
CA ARG A 191 -15.10 -6.25 -7.48
C ARG A 191 -14.15 -7.43 -7.62
N HIS A 192 -13.17 -7.36 -8.52
CA HIS A 192 -12.22 -8.44 -8.73
C HIS A 192 -11.28 -8.62 -7.54
N LEU A 193 -11.32 -9.81 -6.92
CA LEU A 193 -10.54 -10.13 -5.72
C LEU A 193 -9.13 -10.60 -6.08
N GLU A 194 -8.13 -9.91 -5.54
CA GLU A 194 -6.70 -10.24 -5.68
C GLU A 194 -5.94 -9.89 -4.39
N PRO A 195 -4.77 -10.51 -4.14
CA PRO A 195 -3.84 -9.93 -3.17
C PRO A 195 -3.54 -8.51 -3.59
N ARG A 196 -3.61 -7.56 -2.66
CA ARG A 196 -3.46 -6.13 -2.95
C ARG A 196 -2.44 -5.48 -2.02
N THR A 197 -1.74 -4.51 -2.57
CA THR A 197 -0.99 -3.51 -1.83
C THR A 197 -1.52 -2.14 -2.25
N ALA A 198 -1.78 -1.28 -1.29
CA ALA A 198 -2.34 0.04 -1.56
C ALA A 198 -1.88 1.05 -0.50
N ILE A 199 -1.97 2.33 -0.82
CA ILE A 199 -1.61 3.43 0.06
C ILE A 199 -2.67 4.52 0.00
N GLY A 200 -3.00 5.10 1.16
CA GLY A 200 -3.93 6.21 1.27
C GLY A 200 -3.38 7.31 2.17
N VAL A 201 -3.77 8.54 1.92
CA VAL A 201 -3.27 9.74 2.61
C VAL A 201 -4.45 10.59 3.07
N THR A 202 -4.36 11.17 4.26
CA THR A 202 -5.33 12.17 4.74
C THR A 202 -5.16 13.50 4.00
N LYS A 203 -6.23 14.31 3.97
CA LYS A 203 -6.28 15.60 3.26
C LYS A 203 -5.12 16.55 3.59
N ASN A 204 -4.62 16.52 4.83
CA ASN A 204 -3.53 17.37 5.27
C ASN A 204 -2.12 16.80 4.97
N GLY A 205 -2.06 15.63 4.32
CA GLY A 205 -0.78 15.00 3.96
C GLY A 205 0.05 14.49 5.15
N LYS A 206 -0.48 14.45 6.37
CA LYS A 206 0.30 14.12 7.57
C LYS A 206 0.02 12.72 8.14
N ARG A 207 -0.97 12.00 7.63
CA ARG A 207 -1.23 10.63 8.03
C ARG A 207 -1.37 9.74 6.80
N VAL A 208 -0.66 8.63 6.81
CA VAL A 208 -0.58 7.69 5.70
C VAL A 208 -1.00 6.31 6.18
N PHE A 209 -1.79 5.62 5.37
CA PHE A 209 -2.23 4.26 5.61
C PHE A 209 -1.68 3.35 4.52
N ILE A 210 -0.83 2.40 4.89
CA ILE A 210 -0.30 1.39 3.98
C ILE A 210 -1.09 0.11 4.23
N LEU A 211 -1.74 -0.43 3.21
CA LEU A 211 -2.63 -1.59 3.28
C LEU A 211 -2.07 -2.74 2.46
N VAL A 212 -2.00 -3.93 3.04
CA VAL A 212 -1.82 -5.19 2.31
C VAL A 212 -2.97 -6.13 2.64
N GLY A 213 -3.62 -6.67 1.62
CA GLY A 213 -4.60 -7.74 1.71
C GLY A 213 -4.04 -9.03 1.13
N ASP A 214 -3.95 -10.08 1.94
CA ASP A 214 -3.60 -11.41 1.43
C ASP A 214 -4.69 -11.97 0.51
N GLY A 215 -4.35 -12.90 -0.35
CA GLY A 215 -5.34 -13.51 -1.24
C GLY A 215 -4.89 -14.83 -1.88
N ARG A 216 -5.73 -15.35 -2.78
CA ARG A 216 -5.50 -16.60 -3.53
C ARG A 216 -5.39 -17.86 -2.65
N ARG A 217 -6.00 -17.82 -1.44
CA ARG A 217 -6.07 -18.96 -0.49
C ARG A 217 -7.46 -19.04 0.12
N LYS A 218 -8.37 -19.78 -0.52
CA LYS A 218 -9.82 -19.78 -0.26
C LYS A 218 -10.19 -19.78 1.23
N GLU A 219 -9.61 -20.68 2.02
CA GLU A 219 -9.96 -20.86 3.44
C GLU A 219 -9.26 -19.86 4.37
N TYR A 220 -8.30 -19.10 3.86
CA TYR A 220 -7.50 -18.15 4.66
C TYR A 220 -7.74 -16.72 4.27
N SER A 221 -7.60 -16.40 2.98
CA SER A 221 -7.71 -15.04 2.49
C SER A 221 -7.96 -15.04 0.97
N ASN A 222 -8.99 -14.33 0.55
CA ASN A 222 -9.43 -14.32 -0.84
C ASN A 222 -8.97 -13.09 -1.63
N GLY A 223 -8.39 -12.12 -0.96
CA GLY A 223 -7.98 -10.86 -1.57
C GLY A 223 -8.97 -9.72 -1.32
N LEU A 224 -8.68 -8.58 -1.94
CA LEU A 224 -9.51 -7.39 -1.91
C LEU A 224 -9.83 -6.95 -3.33
N SER A 225 -11.02 -6.43 -3.52
CA SER A 225 -11.38 -5.64 -4.70
C SER A 225 -11.01 -4.16 -4.50
N TYR A 226 -11.04 -3.36 -5.56
CA TYR A 226 -10.89 -1.90 -5.43
C TYR A 226 -12.01 -1.30 -4.59
N ALA A 227 -13.24 -1.78 -4.76
CA ALA A 227 -14.38 -1.34 -3.96
C ALA A 227 -14.17 -1.62 -2.45
N ASP A 228 -13.61 -2.78 -2.08
CA ASP A 228 -13.27 -3.10 -0.69
C ASP A 228 -12.21 -2.16 -0.13
N MET A 229 -11.12 -1.93 -0.88
CA MET A 229 -10.05 -1.02 -0.46
C MET A 229 -10.55 0.40 -0.28
N ILE A 230 -11.41 0.91 -1.17
CA ILE A 230 -12.05 2.22 -1.06
C ILE A 230 -12.84 2.33 0.24
N GLN A 231 -13.65 1.31 0.60
CA GLN A 231 -14.40 1.30 1.85
C GLN A 231 -13.47 1.30 3.08
N ILE A 232 -12.39 0.54 3.04
CA ILE A 232 -11.40 0.48 4.11
C ILE A 232 -10.73 1.85 4.26
N PHE A 233 -10.23 2.46 3.19
CA PHE A 233 -9.56 3.76 3.23
C PHE A 233 -10.48 4.89 3.69
N LYS A 234 -11.76 4.90 3.25
CA LYS A 234 -12.76 5.85 3.77
C LYS A 234 -12.94 5.72 5.29
N LYS A 235 -13.04 4.50 5.81
CA LYS A 235 -13.16 4.25 7.27
C LYS A 235 -11.90 4.67 8.03
N LEU A 236 -10.72 4.57 7.44
CA LEU A 236 -9.47 5.03 8.02
C LEU A 236 -9.32 6.57 7.97
N GLY A 237 -10.12 7.26 7.16
CA GLY A 237 -10.07 8.71 6.98
C GLY A 237 -9.10 9.17 5.90
N ALA A 238 -8.74 8.28 4.97
CA ALA A 238 -7.98 8.68 3.78
C ALA A 238 -8.83 9.59 2.88
N TYR A 239 -8.19 10.60 2.31
CA TYR A 239 -8.74 11.52 1.34
C TYR A 239 -8.39 11.11 -0.08
N ASP A 240 -7.12 10.74 -0.29
CA ASP A 240 -6.63 10.18 -1.54
C ASP A 240 -6.05 8.79 -1.30
N ALA A 241 -6.16 7.90 -2.30
CA ALA A 241 -5.59 6.55 -2.22
C ALA A 241 -5.33 5.96 -3.60
N ILE A 242 -4.23 5.20 -3.71
CA ILE A 242 -3.88 4.46 -4.94
C ILE A 242 -3.61 2.99 -4.67
N ASN A 243 -3.87 2.15 -5.68
CA ASN A 243 -3.46 0.76 -5.70
C ASN A 243 -2.03 0.65 -6.23
N LEU A 244 -1.16 0.01 -5.47
CA LEU A 244 0.20 -0.35 -5.83
C LEU A 244 0.23 -1.75 -6.50
N ASP A 245 1.41 -2.26 -6.87
CA ASP A 245 1.53 -3.61 -7.44
C ASP A 245 1.04 -4.67 -6.43
N GLY A 246 0.24 -5.57 -6.93
CA GLY A 246 -0.47 -6.57 -6.15
C GLY A 246 -0.10 -8.01 -6.52
N GLY A 247 -1.04 -8.93 -6.27
CA GLY A 247 -0.87 -10.34 -6.59
C GLY A 247 0.31 -10.96 -5.85
N GLY A 248 1.21 -11.61 -6.57
CA GLY A 248 2.40 -12.24 -5.99
C GLY A 248 3.42 -11.25 -5.40
N SER A 249 3.36 -9.97 -5.79
CA SER A 249 4.24 -8.93 -5.27
C SER A 249 3.84 -8.46 -3.87
N SER A 250 2.58 -8.66 -3.45
CA SER A 250 2.07 -8.17 -2.16
C SER A 250 2.86 -8.74 -0.99
N SER A 251 3.71 -7.89 -0.40
CA SER A 251 4.57 -8.24 0.74
C SER A 251 4.58 -7.10 1.75
N PHE A 252 4.38 -7.44 3.03
CA PHE A 252 4.42 -6.52 4.15
C PHE A 252 5.43 -7.01 5.17
N CYS A 253 6.60 -6.42 5.18
CA CYS A 253 7.70 -6.81 6.03
C CYS A 253 7.84 -5.88 7.24
N LEU A 254 8.10 -6.47 8.40
CA LEU A 254 8.47 -5.76 9.62
C LEU A 254 9.85 -6.20 10.11
N SER A 255 10.45 -5.36 10.94
CA SER A 255 11.67 -5.72 11.65
C SER A 255 11.42 -6.94 12.55
N SER A 256 12.24 -7.96 12.39
CA SER A 256 12.28 -9.16 13.24
C SER A 256 13.44 -9.13 14.26
N GLY A 257 14.11 -8.00 14.37
CA GLY A 257 15.28 -7.77 15.24
C GLY A 257 16.60 -7.96 14.51
N ASN A 258 17.68 -7.47 15.12
CA ASN A 258 19.06 -7.60 14.62
C ASN A 258 19.27 -7.16 13.15
N GLY A 259 18.55 -6.13 12.71
CA GLY A 259 18.61 -5.62 11.34
C GLY A 259 18.01 -6.56 10.29
N LYS A 260 17.23 -7.56 10.71
CA LYS A 260 16.52 -8.49 9.84
C LYS A 260 15.06 -8.11 9.70
N PHE A 261 14.49 -8.42 8.53
CA PHE A 261 13.12 -8.17 8.19
C PHE A 261 12.46 -9.42 7.63
N ALA A 262 11.18 -9.58 7.92
CA ALA A 262 10.40 -10.72 7.43
C ALA A 262 8.96 -10.30 7.13
N PRO A 263 8.30 -10.93 6.15
CA PRO A 263 6.89 -10.68 5.87
C PRO A 263 6.02 -11.14 7.05
N ILE A 264 5.08 -10.30 7.47
CA ILE A 264 4.03 -10.64 8.45
C ILE A 264 2.77 -11.16 7.77
N ASN A 265 2.61 -10.86 6.49
CA ASN A 265 1.57 -11.42 5.64
C ASN A 265 2.03 -12.74 5.00
N ARG A 266 1.18 -13.37 4.19
CA ARG A 266 1.51 -14.61 3.43
C ARG A 266 1.54 -14.31 1.93
N PRO A 267 2.68 -13.89 1.36
CA PRO A 267 2.80 -13.64 -0.08
C PRO A 267 2.27 -14.81 -0.91
N SER A 268 1.56 -14.51 -1.98
CA SER A 268 0.85 -15.54 -2.75
C SER A 268 1.73 -16.30 -3.75
N ASP A 269 2.95 -15.85 -4.01
CA ASP A 269 3.91 -16.58 -4.83
C ASP A 269 4.39 -17.85 -4.12
N ARG A 270 4.63 -18.92 -4.89
CA ARG A 270 5.05 -20.22 -4.35
C ARG A 270 6.40 -20.17 -3.64
N ALA A 271 7.29 -19.29 -4.08
CA ALA A 271 8.62 -19.08 -3.50
C ALA A 271 8.62 -18.13 -2.28
N GLY A 272 7.45 -17.64 -1.84
CA GLY A 272 7.34 -16.63 -0.78
C GLY A 272 7.37 -15.22 -1.35
N GLU A 273 8.25 -14.34 -0.83
CA GLU A 273 8.38 -12.98 -1.34
C GLU A 273 8.85 -12.97 -2.80
N ARG A 274 8.13 -12.23 -3.64
CA ARG A 274 8.56 -11.96 -5.02
C ARG A 274 9.72 -10.97 -5.03
N PHE A 275 10.63 -11.16 -5.97
CA PHE A 275 11.64 -10.18 -6.31
C PHE A 275 10.98 -9.02 -7.07
N VAL A 276 11.10 -7.80 -6.54
CA VAL A 276 10.50 -6.57 -7.06
C VAL A 276 11.55 -5.46 -7.15
N PRO A 277 11.37 -4.44 -8.03
CA PRO A 277 12.38 -3.40 -8.22
C PRO A 277 12.50 -2.44 -7.03
N ASN A 278 11.39 -2.14 -6.37
CA ASN A 278 11.32 -1.15 -5.30
C ASN A 278 10.18 -1.41 -4.31
N GLY A 279 10.16 -0.61 -3.26
CA GLY A 279 9.11 -0.58 -2.26
C GLY A 279 9.05 0.74 -1.51
N LEU A 280 8.18 0.81 -0.52
CA LEU A 280 8.08 1.88 0.46
C LEU A 280 8.50 1.37 1.83
N VAL A 281 9.22 2.19 2.56
CA VAL A 281 9.72 1.90 3.91
C VAL A 281 9.36 3.01 4.86
N VAL A 282 8.87 2.64 6.05
CA VAL A 282 8.65 3.58 7.16
C VAL A 282 9.87 3.57 8.06
N VAL A 283 10.39 4.74 8.35
CA VAL A 283 11.60 4.92 9.16
C VAL A 283 11.40 5.94 10.27
N VAL A 284 12.19 5.79 11.33
CA VAL A 284 12.41 6.82 12.35
C VAL A 284 13.78 7.45 12.10
N LEU A 285 13.83 8.77 11.96
CA LEU A 285 15.06 9.56 11.87
C LEU A 285 15.67 9.69 13.28
N GLN A 286 16.99 9.50 13.37
CA GLN A 286 17.77 9.58 14.63
C GLN A 286 18.37 10.97 14.83
#